data_074fb73ce3ca94c9faf376cad142aa8d
#
_entry.id   074fb73ce3ca94c9faf376cad142aa8d
#
_cell.length_a   1.000
_cell.length_b   1.000
_cell.length_c   1.000
_cell.angle_alpha   90.00
_cell.angle_beta   90.00
_cell.angle_gamma   90.00
#
_symmetry.space_group_name_H-M   'P 1'
#
loop_
_entity.id
_entity.type
_entity.pdbx_description
1 polymer ?
#
loop_
_entity_poly.entity_id
_entity_poly.type
_entity_poly.pdbx_seq_one_letter_code
_entity_poly.pdbx_strand_id
1 'polypeptide(L)'
;TGIEDFTNLVFLECEYNPLPSLDVSNNLNLMYLGCSMNYLLTSLDLSNNLALTRLDFSATALTNIDLSNNTNLTSLDCGHANLTSLDVSNNTLLDSLNCGYLALPNINLSQNPDLTWLYCNGNLFTTIDLSANLDLVALICRSNELTMLDVNANTALAYLHCSGNQLTSLDVSANAALTTLSCFYNDFTSLDVSQNTLTYLDCSNNHLTSLDVRNGNNNNMNVFSAINNPNLHCINVDDMAWSTANWTAANGIIDSQHYFDNNCLSSAIQEHNTSKELLKIIDVLGRETKGTKNEPLFYIYDDGT
;
A
#
# COMPACT_ATOMS: atom_id res chain seq x y z
N THR A 1 -22.18 -35.34 -8.22
CA THR A 1 -22.93 -34.15 -7.79
C THR A 1 -24.15 -33.87 -8.65
N GLY A 2 -24.24 -34.45 -9.83
CA GLY A 2 -25.33 -34.25 -10.80
C GLY A 2 -25.18 -32.97 -11.64
N ILE A 3 -24.21 -32.12 -11.35
CA ILE A 3 -23.95 -30.91 -12.13
C ILE A 3 -23.33 -31.21 -13.49
N GLU A 4 -22.64 -32.33 -13.60
CA GLU A 4 -22.01 -32.86 -14.81
C GLU A 4 -23.01 -33.15 -15.91
N ASP A 5 -24.31 -33.36 -15.59
CA ASP A 5 -25.39 -33.59 -16.56
C ASP A 5 -25.82 -32.29 -17.29
N PHE A 6 -25.46 -31.12 -16.76
CA PHE A 6 -25.78 -29.80 -17.32
C PHE A 6 -24.72 -29.34 -18.32
N THR A 7 -24.55 -30.05 -19.44
CA THR A 7 -23.46 -29.84 -20.41
C THR A 7 -23.45 -28.47 -21.09
N ASN A 8 -24.55 -27.71 -21.05
CA ASN A 8 -24.65 -26.36 -21.58
C ASN A 8 -24.49 -25.28 -20.51
N LEU A 9 -24.04 -25.64 -19.28
CA LEU A 9 -23.87 -24.71 -18.18
C LEU A 9 -22.77 -23.71 -18.50
N VAL A 10 -23.08 -22.41 -18.39
CA VAL A 10 -22.16 -21.28 -18.61
C VAL A 10 -21.77 -20.61 -17.31
N PHE A 11 -22.66 -20.63 -16.32
CA PHE A 11 -22.52 -19.94 -15.07
C PHE A 11 -22.92 -20.87 -13.92
N LEU A 12 -22.01 -21.08 -12.96
CA LEU A 12 -22.24 -21.85 -11.75
C LEU A 12 -21.83 -21.07 -10.51
N GLU A 13 -22.81 -20.82 -9.63
CA GLU A 13 -22.60 -20.39 -8.26
C GLU A 13 -23.02 -21.50 -7.30
N CYS A 14 -22.07 -21.96 -6.49
CA CYS A 14 -22.33 -23.00 -5.48
C CYS A 14 -21.58 -22.67 -4.16
N GLU A 15 -21.43 -21.41 -3.87
CA GLU A 15 -20.75 -20.86 -2.71
C GLU A 15 -21.48 -21.22 -1.40
N TYR A 16 -20.76 -21.11 -0.27
CA TYR A 16 -21.30 -21.34 1.08
C TYR A 16 -21.96 -22.71 1.26
N ASN A 17 -21.44 -23.76 0.61
CA ASN A 17 -21.91 -25.11 0.75
C ASN A 17 -20.82 -26.01 1.35
N PRO A 18 -21.17 -27.08 2.09
CA PRO A 18 -20.20 -28.04 2.60
C PRO A 18 -19.85 -29.10 1.53
N LEU A 19 -19.49 -28.65 0.31
CA LEU A 19 -19.18 -29.58 -0.78
C LEU A 19 -17.83 -30.25 -0.51
N PRO A 20 -17.77 -31.58 -0.41
CA PRO A 20 -16.50 -32.30 -0.29
C PRO A 20 -15.81 -32.51 -1.65
N SER A 21 -16.55 -32.39 -2.74
CA SER A 21 -16.09 -32.51 -4.13
C SER A 21 -17.02 -31.79 -5.08
N LEU A 22 -16.47 -31.30 -6.17
CA LEU A 22 -17.19 -30.67 -7.27
C LEU A 22 -16.60 -31.19 -8.57
N ASP A 23 -17.45 -31.88 -9.38
CA ASP A 23 -17.08 -32.35 -10.70
C ASP A 23 -17.75 -31.47 -11.75
N VAL A 24 -16.93 -30.73 -12.51
CA VAL A 24 -17.36 -29.85 -13.62
C VAL A 24 -16.76 -30.28 -14.95
N SER A 25 -16.20 -31.49 -15.02
CA SER A 25 -15.47 -32.01 -16.18
C SER A 25 -16.28 -32.06 -17.48
N ASN A 26 -17.61 -32.14 -17.40
CA ASN A 26 -18.53 -32.16 -18.55
C ASN A 26 -19.12 -30.76 -18.87
N ASN A 27 -18.90 -29.77 -18.03
CA ASN A 27 -19.42 -28.42 -18.21
C ASN A 27 -18.47 -27.58 -19.09
N LEU A 28 -18.29 -27.99 -20.34
CA LEU A 28 -17.26 -27.47 -21.25
C LEU A 28 -17.47 -25.99 -21.63
N ASN A 29 -18.70 -25.49 -21.47
CA ASN A 29 -19.08 -24.13 -21.80
C ASN A 29 -19.00 -23.17 -20.57
N LEU A 30 -18.51 -23.69 -19.42
CA LEU A 30 -18.47 -22.92 -18.18
C LEU A 30 -17.52 -21.72 -18.31
N MET A 31 -18.07 -20.51 -18.19
CA MET A 31 -17.33 -19.25 -18.24
C MET A 31 -17.13 -18.65 -16.85
N TYR A 32 -18.05 -18.93 -15.92
CA TYR A 32 -17.94 -18.49 -14.52
C TYR A 32 -18.13 -19.67 -13.58
N LEU A 33 -17.23 -19.82 -12.65
CA LEU A 33 -17.34 -20.75 -11.52
C LEU A 33 -17.08 -20.01 -10.21
N GLY A 34 -18.12 -19.89 -9.36
CA GLY A 34 -18.06 -19.47 -7.97
C GLY A 34 -18.31 -20.67 -7.05
N CYS A 35 -17.27 -21.11 -6.35
CA CYS A 35 -17.35 -22.19 -5.38
C CYS A 35 -16.68 -21.83 -4.05
N SER A 36 -16.63 -20.54 -3.74
CA SER A 36 -16.04 -20.02 -2.51
C SER A 36 -16.74 -20.54 -1.25
N MET A 37 -16.05 -20.44 -0.10
CA MET A 37 -16.58 -20.86 1.22
C MET A 37 -17.00 -22.33 1.30
N ASN A 38 -16.47 -23.18 0.41
CA ASN A 38 -16.61 -24.62 0.47
C ASN A 38 -15.44 -25.24 1.23
N TYR A 39 -15.46 -25.16 2.54
CA TYR A 39 -14.33 -25.52 3.44
C TYR A 39 -13.93 -26.99 3.42
N LEU A 40 -14.72 -27.86 2.78
CA LEU A 40 -14.42 -29.29 2.60
C LEU A 40 -13.88 -29.62 1.22
N LEU A 41 -13.87 -28.64 0.29
CA LEU A 41 -13.40 -28.84 -1.08
C LEU A 41 -11.85 -28.83 -1.09
N THR A 42 -11.26 -30.01 -1.24
CA THR A 42 -9.80 -30.20 -1.19
C THR A 42 -9.15 -30.38 -2.56
N SER A 43 -9.95 -30.60 -3.62
CA SER A 43 -9.47 -30.72 -4.99
C SER A 43 -10.51 -30.19 -5.98
N LEU A 44 -10.04 -29.61 -7.08
CA LEU A 44 -10.86 -29.11 -8.17
C LEU A 44 -10.10 -29.34 -9.49
N ASP A 45 -10.67 -30.09 -10.42
CA ASP A 45 -10.09 -30.28 -11.74
C ASP A 45 -10.83 -29.40 -12.76
N LEU A 46 -10.08 -28.48 -13.38
CA LEU A 46 -10.56 -27.52 -14.37
C LEU A 46 -9.95 -27.76 -15.76
N SER A 47 -9.30 -28.91 -15.97
CA SER A 47 -8.54 -29.22 -17.20
C SER A 47 -9.39 -29.17 -18.48
N ASN A 48 -10.70 -29.39 -18.35
CA ASN A 48 -11.64 -29.36 -19.47
C ASN A 48 -12.42 -28.03 -19.60
N ASN A 49 -12.34 -27.14 -18.60
CA ASN A 49 -13.15 -25.92 -18.58
C ASN A 49 -12.40 -24.76 -19.26
N LEU A 50 -12.07 -24.93 -20.52
CA LEU A 50 -11.23 -24.02 -21.31
C LEU A 50 -11.90 -22.67 -21.58
N ALA A 51 -13.21 -22.56 -21.40
CA ALA A 51 -13.97 -21.33 -21.58
C ALA A 51 -14.00 -20.42 -20.33
N LEU A 52 -13.42 -20.87 -19.21
CA LEU A 52 -13.42 -20.09 -17.96
C LEU A 52 -12.76 -18.72 -18.13
N THR A 53 -13.52 -17.68 -17.79
CA THR A 53 -13.07 -16.29 -17.74
C THR A 53 -13.01 -15.77 -16.32
N ARG A 54 -13.83 -16.30 -15.40
CA ARG A 54 -13.85 -15.92 -13.99
C ARG A 54 -13.91 -17.14 -13.11
N LEU A 55 -13.07 -17.17 -12.09
CA LEU A 55 -12.98 -18.27 -11.14
C LEU A 55 -12.86 -17.72 -9.72
N ASP A 56 -13.76 -18.12 -8.84
CA ASP A 56 -13.69 -17.87 -7.40
C ASP A 56 -13.79 -19.19 -6.63
N PHE A 57 -12.69 -19.57 -5.99
CA PHE A 57 -12.61 -20.68 -5.04
C PHE A 57 -12.04 -20.23 -3.69
N SER A 58 -12.23 -18.96 -3.38
CA SER A 58 -11.75 -18.38 -2.13
C SER A 58 -12.31 -19.11 -0.90
N ALA A 59 -11.52 -19.14 0.17
CA ALA A 59 -11.90 -19.82 1.41
C ALA A 59 -12.34 -21.29 1.22
N THR A 60 -11.63 -22.01 0.35
CA THR A 60 -11.75 -23.48 0.22
C THR A 60 -10.56 -24.18 0.90
N ALA A 61 -10.59 -25.51 0.96
CA ALA A 61 -9.49 -26.33 1.47
C ALA A 61 -8.50 -26.77 0.37
N LEU A 62 -8.51 -26.13 -0.80
CA LEU A 62 -7.59 -26.45 -1.89
C LEU A 62 -6.15 -26.13 -1.50
N THR A 63 -5.26 -27.12 -1.63
CA THR A 63 -3.82 -26.95 -1.36
C THR A 63 -3.00 -26.73 -2.62
N ASN A 64 -3.57 -27.05 -3.77
CA ASN A 64 -2.99 -26.80 -5.10
C ASN A 64 -4.12 -26.65 -6.13
N ILE A 65 -3.81 -26.04 -7.25
CA ILE A 65 -4.69 -25.90 -8.42
C ILE A 65 -3.82 -25.83 -9.68
N ASP A 66 -4.26 -26.49 -10.74
CA ASP A 66 -3.68 -26.36 -12.09
C ASP A 66 -4.60 -25.47 -12.95
N LEU A 67 -4.10 -24.30 -13.34
CA LEU A 67 -4.78 -23.32 -14.17
C LEU A 67 -4.16 -23.20 -15.57
N SER A 68 -3.24 -24.09 -15.92
CA SER A 68 -2.46 -24.01 -17.16
C SER A 68 -3.30 -24.06 -18.43
N ASN A 69 -4.48 -24.72 -18.38
CA ASN A 69 -5.42 -24.81 -19.49
C ASN A 69 -6.46 -23.67 -19.52
N ASN A 70 -6.60 -22.93 -18.43
CA ASN A 70 -7.64 -21.89 -18.30
C ASN A 70 -7.12 -20.53 -18.77
N THR A 71 -6.58 -20.48 -20.00
CA THR A 71 -5.86 -19.31 -20.56
C THR A 71 -6.77 -18.12 -20.84
N ASN A 72 -8.09 -18.29 -20.76
CA ASN A 72 -9.08 -17.22 -20.94
C ASN A 72 -9.44 -16.51 -19.61
N LEU A 73 -8.82 -16.88 -18.49
CA LEU A 73 -9.09 -16.24 -17.19
C LEU A 73 -8.71 -14.78 -17.20
N THR A 74 -9.68 -13.93 -16.89
CA THR A 74 -9.53 -12.49 -16.67
C THR A 74 -9.64 -12.12 -15.19
N SER A 75 -10.34 -12.95 -14.39
CA SER A 75 -10.51 -12.71 -12.95
C SER A 75 -10.33 -14.01 -12.16
N LEU A 76 -9.46 -13.95 -11.15
CA LEU A 76 -9.18 -15.05 -10.24
C LEU A 76 -9.27 -14.57 -8.79
N ASP A 77 -10.16 -15.19 -8.01
CA ASP A 77 -10.17 -15.08 -6.55
C ASP A 77 -9.87 -16.43 -5.91
N CYS A 78 -8.73 -16.51 -5.24
CA CYS A 78 -8.30 -17.68 -4.48
C CYS A 78 -7.97 -17.33 -3.02
N GLY A 79 -8.34 -16.13 -2.58
CA GLY A 79 -8.02 -15.64 -1.24
C GLY A 79 -8.50 -16.58 -0.13
N HIS A 80 -7.73 -16.68 0.94
CA HIS A 80 -8.06 -17.58 2.07
C HIS A 80 -8.20 -19.07 1.74
N ALA A 81 -7.82 -19.54 0.54
CA ALA A 81 -7.66 -20.97 0.28
C ALA A 81 -6.40 -21.49 1.02
N ASN A 82 -6.13 -22.79 0.95
CA ASN A 82 -4.94 -23.39 1.58
C ASN A 82 -3.80 -23.60 0.59
N LEU A 83 -3.72 -22.81 -0.48
CA LEU A 83 -2.68 -22.94 -1.50
C LEU A 83 -1.30 -22.70 -0.92
N THR A 84 -0.34 -23.55 -1.26
CA THR A 84 1.07 -23.41 -0.89
C THR A 84 1.92 -22.78 -1.99
N SER A 85 1.38 -22.71 -3.21
CA SER A 85 1.95 -22.01 -4.36
C SER A 85 0.83 -21.63 -5.33
N LEU A 86 1.07 -20.62 -6.16
CA LEU A 86 0.15 -20.18 -7.20
C LEU A 86 0.96 -19.87 -8.45
N ASP A 87 0.65 -20.54 -9.56
CA ASP A 87 1.20 -20.26 -10.88
C ASP A 87 0.09 -19.72 -11.78
N VAL A 88 0.25 -18.48 -12.23
CA VAL A 88 -0.65 -17.76 -13.14
C VAL A 88 0.03 -17.41 -14.47
N SER A 89 1.19 -18.02 -14.76
CA SER A 89 2.00 -17.69 -15.94
C SER A 89 1.30 -17.96 -17.27
N ASN A 90 0.34 -18.87 -17.30
CA ASN A 90 -0.47 -19.17 -18.49
C ASN A 90 -1.75 -18.32 -18.59
N ASN A 91 -2.10 -17.61 -17.52
CA ASN A 91 -3.35 -16.82 -17.46
C ASN A 91 -3.02 -15.36 -17.83
N THR A 92 -2.53 -15.17 -19.04
CA THR A 92 -1.94 -13.87 -19.50
C THR A 92 -2.97 -12.76 -19.66
N LEU A 93 -4.27 -13.09 -19.65
CA LEU A 93 -5.38 -12.13 -19.74
C LEU A 93 -5.92 -11.70 -18.37
N LEU A 94 -5.24 -12.06 -17.27
CA LEU A 94 -5.68 -11.68 -15.93
C LEU A 94 -5.63 -10.14 -15.79
N ASP A 95 -6.81 -9.59 -15.52
CA ASP A 95 -7.07 -8.20 -15.17
C ASP A 95 -7.19 -8.02 -13.64
N SER A 96 -7.77 -9.02 -12.95
CA SER A 96 -7.97 -8.99 -11.50
C SER A 96 -7.49 -10.28 -10.83
N LEU A 97 -6.64 -10.14 -9.82
CA LEU A 97 -6.14 -11.25 -9.01
C LEU A 97 -6.31 -10.96 -7.52
N ASN A 98 -7.04 -11.84 -6.82
CA ASN A 98 -7.02 -11.91 -5.37
C ASN A 98 -6.34 -13.22 -4.93
N CYS A 99 -5.15 -13.09 -4.35
CA CYS A 99 -4.38 -14.17 -3.73
C CYS A 99 -4.03 -13.84 -2.28
N GLY A 100 -4.91 -13.12 -1.58
CA GLY A 100 -4.70 -12.73 -0.19
C GLY A 100 -4.81 -13.91 0.79
N TYR A 101 -4.06 -13.85 1.90
CA TYR A 101 -4.11 -14.80 3.02
C TYR A 101 -3.84 -16.26 2.65
N LEU A 102 -2.88 -16.49 1.77
CA LEU A 102 -2.44 -17.83 1.33
C LEU A 102 -1.12 -18.27 2.00
N ALA A 103 -0.45 -17.39 2.72
CA ALA A 103 0.89 -17.60 3.26
C ALA A 103 1.94 -17.92 2.15
N LEU A 104 1.75 -17.38 0.94
CA LEU A 104 2.69 -17.54 -0.17
C LEU A 104 4.01 -16.83 0.13
N PRO A 105 5.16 -17.45 -0.16
CA PRO A 105 6.47 -16.81 0.01
C PRO A 105 6.79 -15.82 -1.13
N ASN A 106 6.23 -16.02 -2.31
CA ASN A 106 6.42 -15.18 -3.51
C ASN A 106 5.29 -15.41 -4.52
N ILE A 107 5.21 -14.52 -5.52
CA ILE A 107 4.37 -14.65 -6.69
C ILE A 107 5.10 -14.10 -7.92
N ASN A 108 4.94 -14.76 -9.08
CA ASN A 108 5.48 -14.27 -10.35
C ASN A 108 4.34 -13.74 -11.22
N LEU A 109 4.35 -12.43 -11.48
CA LEU A 109 3.34 -11.72 -12.26
C LEU A 109 3.87 -11.21 -13.61
N SER A 110 5.06 -11.65 -14.02
CA SER A 110 5.73 -11.18 -15.25
C SER A 110 4.97 -11.52 -16.54
N GLN A 111 4.04 -12.47 -16.49
CA GLN A 111 3.23 -12.88 -17.64
C GLN A 111 1.78 -12.36 -17.58
N ASN A 112 1.48 -11.42 -16.66
CA ASN A 112 0.14 -10.87 -16.47
C ASN A 112 0.15 -9.33 -16.71
N PRO A 113 0.50 -8.85 -17.92
CA PRO A 113 0.69 -7.42 -18.17
C PRO A 113 -0.60 -6.60 -18.04
N ASP A 114 -1.76 -7.21 -18.29
CA ASP A 114 -3.07 -6.55 -18.28
C ASP A 114 -3.65 -6.38 -16.86
N LEU A 115 -2.86 -6.75 -15.81
CA LEU A 115 -3.34 -6.73 -14.42
C LEU A 115 -3.59 -5.30 -13.94
N THR A 116 -4.86 -4.98 -13.64
CA THR A 116 -5.29 -3.68 -13.10
C THR A 116 -5.56 -3.71 -11.59
N TRP A 117 -5.94 -4.87 -11.03
CA TRP A 117 -6.28 -5.05 -9.62
C TRP A 117 -5.53 -6.22 -9.01
N LEU A 118 -4.68 -5.94 -8.01
CA LEU A 118 -3.93 -6.95 -7.28
C LEU A 118 -4.20 -6.87 -5.77
N TYR A 119 -4.80 -7.93 -5.23
CA TYR A 119 -4.99 -8.17 -3.81
C TYR A 119 -4.10 -9.33 -3.38
N CYS A 120 -3.00 -9.02 -2.70
CA CYS A 120 -2.01 -10.01 -2.26
C CYS A 120 -1.64 -9.86 -0.78
N ASN A 121 -2.58 -9.32 0.00
CA ASN A 121 -2.41 -9.07 1.42
C ASN A 121 -2.32 -10.36 2.26
N GLY A 122 -1.65 -10.29 3.42
CA GLY A 122 -1.57 -11.40 4.36
C GLY A 122 -0.79 -12.60 3.83
N ASN A 123 0.27 -12.36 3.07
CA ASN A 123 1.23 -13.36 2.61
C ASN A 123 2.59 -13.20 3.31
N LEU A 124 3.62 -13.88 2.85
CA LEU A 124 4.99 -13.85 3.39
C LEU A 124 5.96 -13.17 2.41
N PHE A 125 5.46 -12.25 1.57
CA PHE A 125 6.27 -11.62 0.55
C PHE A 125 7.32 -10.68 1.18
N THR A 126 8.59 -10.92 0.90
CA THR A 126 9.69 -10.01 1.24
C THR A 126 9.95 -9.00 0.12
N THR A 127 9.58 -9.34 -1.11
CA THR A 127 9.63 -8.49 -2.31
C THR A 127 8.47 -8.84 -3.23
N ILE A 128 8.10 -7.91 -4.10
CA ILE A 128 7.14 -8.13 -5.19
C ILE A 128 7.63 -7.36 -6.42
N ASP A 129 7.72 -8.04 -7.57
CA ASP A 129 8.09 -7.41 -8.84
C ASP A 129 6.82 -7.06 -9.63
N LEU A 130 6.60 -5.77 -9.84
CA LEU A 130 5.46 -5.19 -10.55
C LEU A 130 5.88 -4.53 -11.87
N SER A 131 7.12 -4.72 -12.30
CA SER A 131 7.70 -4.04 -13.47
C SER A 131 7.01 -4.38 -14.80
N ALA A 132 6.31 -5.53 -14.87
CA ALA A 132 5.54 -5.95 -16.03
C ALA A 132 4.07 -5.48 -15.99
N ASN A 133 3.55 -5.03 -14.84
CA ASN A 133 2.12 -4.74 -14.62
C ASN A 133 1.85 -3.24 -14.74
N LEU A 134 2.08 -2.67 -15.92
CA LEU A 134 2.09 -1.22 -16.15
C LEU A 134 0.71 -0.56 -15.98
N ASP A 135 -0.37 -1.34 -16.19
CA ASP A 135 -1.75 -0.87 -16.12
C ASP A 135 -2.36 -1.00 -14.71
N LEU A 136 -1.51 -1.31 -13.69
CA LEU A 136 -1.98 -1.53 -12.32
C LEU A 136 -2.59 -0.23 -11.73
N VAL A 137 -3.88 -0.30 -11.40
CA VAL A 137 -4.67 0.80 -10.81
C VAL A 137 -4.79 0.67 -9.29
N ALA A 138 -4.91 -0.56 -8.79
CA ALA A 138 -5.04 -0.83 -7.36
C ALA A 138 -4.10 -1.95 -6.90
N LEU A 139 -3.33 -1.65 -5.85
CA LEU A 139 -2.45 -2.59 -5.18
C LEU A 139 -2.79 -2.65 -3.68
N ILE A 140 -3.19 -3.83 -3.20
CA ILE A 140 -3.35 -4.12 -1.79
C ILE A 140 -2.37 -5.23 -1.40
N CYS A 141 -1.23 -4.83 -0.80
CA CYS A 141 -0.15 -5.72 -0.38
C CYS A 141 0.13 -5.62 1.14
N ARG A 142 -0.88 -5.21 1.91
CA ARG A 142 -0.76 -5.07 3.38
C ARG A 142 -0.44 -6.38 4.08
N SER A 143 0.14 -6.30 5.28
CA SER A 143 0.41 -7.47 6.12
C SER A 143 1.22 -8.54 5.39
N ASN A 144 2.36 -8.11 4.86
CA ASN A 144 3.42 -8.94 4.30
C ASN A 144 4.74 -8.67 5.06
N GLU A 145 5.86 -9.11 4.53
CA GLU A 145 7.20 -8.89 5.07
C GLU A 145 8.06 -8.02 4.12
N LEU A 146 7.41 -7.12 3.35
CA LEU A 146 8.08 -6.30 2.34
C LEU A 146 9.06 -5.33 3.01
N THR A 147 10.32 -5.39 2.58
CA THR A 147 11.38 -4.44 2.99
C THR A 147 11.60 -3.34 1.97
N MET A 148 11.10 -3.53 0.73
CA MET A 148 11.11 -2.57 -0.36
C MET A 148 9.85 -2.77 -1.23
N LEU A 149 9.38 -1.68 -1.84
CA LEU A 149 8.28 -1.69 -2.79
C LEU A 149 8.58 -0.64 -3.86
N ASP A 150 8.78 -1.09 -5.10
CA ASP A 150 8.96 -0.21 -6.26
C ASP A 150 7.66 -0.19 -7.08
N VAL A 151 7.07 1.00 -7.18
CA VAL A 151 5.85 1.28 -7.94
C VAL A 151 6.07 2.32 -9.05
N ASN A 152 7.32 2.68 -9.34
CA ASN A 152 7.66 3.74 -10.30
C ASN A 152 7.15 3.43 -11.71
N ALA A 153 7.10 2.16 -12.11
CA ALA A 153 6.57 1.74 -13.41
C ALA A 153 5.03 1.82 -13.49
N ASN A 154 4.34 1.76 -12.36
CA ASN A 154 2.88 1.64 -12.27
C ASN A 154 2.22 3.05 -12.23
N THR A 155 2.40 3.82 -13.29
CA THR A 155 1.97 5.24 -13.32
C THR A 155 0.46 5.44 -13.30
N ALA A 156 -0.32 4.40 -13.58
CA ALA A 156 -1.79 4.39 -13.47
C ALA A 156 -2.29 4.13 -12.04
N LEU A 157 -1.38 3.86 -11.07
CA LEU A 157 -1.73 3.49 -9.71
C LEU A 157 -2.49 4.62 -9.00
N ALA A 158 -3.76 4.35 -8.66
CA ALA A 158 -4.67 5.28 -7.99
C ALA A 158 -4.92 4.91 -6.53
N TYR A 159 -4.78 3.63 -6.19
CA TYR A 159 -5.01 3.08 -4.85
C TYR A 159 -3.83 2.21 -4.42
N LEU A 160 -3.14 2.60 -3.33
CA LEU A 160 -2.05 1.83 -2.73
C LEU A 160 -2.30 1.58 -1.25
N HIS A 161 -2.36 0.31 -0.86
CA HIS A 161 -2.45 -0.11 0.53
C HIS A 161 -1.28 -1.06 0.85
N CYS A 162 -0.20 -0.52 1.43
CA CYS A 162 1.01 -1.26 1.78
C CYS A 162 1.29 -1.29 3.29
N SER A 163 0.25 -1.08 4.13
CA SER A 163 0.39 -1.08 5.59
C SER A 163 0.83 -2.42 6.17
N GLY A 164 1.43 -2.40 7.36
CA GLY A 164 1.85 -3.62 8.05
C GLY A 164 2.93 -4.39 7.28
N ASN A 165 3.98 -3.68 6.88
CA ASN A 165 5.18 -4.22 6.25
C ASN A 165 6.43 -3.72 7.01
N GLN A 166 7.61 -3.86 6.43
CA GLN A 166 8.91 -3.42 6.97
C GLN A 166 9.57 -2.39 6.04
N LEU A 167 8.73 -1.57 5.35
CA LEU A 167 9.22 -0.58 4.40
C LEU A 167 9.88 0.58 5.12
N THR A 168 11.11 0.93 4.73
CA THR A 168 11.86 2.06 5.28
C THR A 168 11.75 3.33 4.44
N SER A 169 11.35 3.19 3.17
CA SER A 169 11.10 4.28 2.21
C SER A 169 10.06 3.85 1.18
N LEU A 170 9.39 4.83 0.59
CA LEU A 170 8.46 4.64 -0.52
C LEU A 170 8.54 5.87 -1.43
N ASP A 171 8.85 5.65 -2.70
CA ASP A 171 8.79 6.69 -3.73
C ASP A 171 7.50 6.51 -4.54
N VAL A 172 6.62 7.50 -4.47
CA VAL A 172 5.37 7.57 -5.21
C VAL A 172 5.33 8.76 -6.17
N SER A 173 6.47 9.40 -6.43
CA SER A 173 6.55 10.60 -7.27
C SER A 173 6.12 10.37 -8.71
N ALA A 174 6.27 9.15 -9.23
CA ALA A 174 5.81 8.76 -10.56
C ALA A 174 4.29 8.46 -10.64
N ASN A 175 3.62 8.29 -9.50
CA ASN A 175 2.22 7.85 -9.43
C ASN A 175 1.27 9.06 -9.29
N ALA A 176 1.25 9.94 -10.29
CA ALA A 176 0.44 11.17 -10.24
C ALA A 176 -1.08 10.91 -10.15
N ALA A 177 -1.55 9.71 -10.53
CA ALA A 177 -2.94 9.29 -10.40
C ALA A 177 -3.30 8.86 -8.97
N LEU A 178 -2.32 8.77 -8.03
CA LEU A 178 -2.56 8.24 -6.69
C LEU A 178 -3.45 9.20 -5.88
N THR A 179 -4.60 8.67 -5.46
CA THR A 179 -5.58 9.39 -4.63
C THR A 179 -5.73 8.80 -3.23
N THR A 180 -5.34 7.54 -3.07
CA THR A 180 -5.44 6.82 -1.80
C THR A 180 -4.10 6.15 -1.48
N LEU A 181 -3.49 6.55 -0.37
CA LEU A 181 -2.29 5.93 0.18
C LEU A 181 -2.52 5.53 1.64
N SER A 182 -2.44 4.22 1.90
CA SER A 182 -2.45 3.65 3.24
C SER A 182 -1.13 2.91 3.48
N CYS A 183 -0.27 3.50 4.30
CA CYS A 183 1.08 3.00 4.55
C CYS A 183 1.45 2.94 6.04
N PHE A 184 0.42 2.84 6.91
CA PHE A 184 0.60 2.75 8.36
C PHE A 184 1.28 1.43 8.79
N TYR A 185 1.87 1.40 9.99
CA TYR A 185 2.66 0.26 10.49
C TYR A 185 3.75 -0.18 9.51
N ASN A 186 4.69 0.73 9.26
CA ASN A 186 5.94 0.50 8.54
C ASN A 186 7.10 1.17 9.31
N ASP A 187 8.29 1.21 8.70
CA ASP A 187 9.51 1.79 9.29
C ASP A 187 9.94 3.07 8.57
N PHE A 188 8.99 3.84 7.98
CA PHE A 188 9.32 5.06 7.26
C PHE A 188 9.95 6.11 8.16
N THR A 189 11.08 6.68 7.73
CA THR A 189 11.71 7.83 8.37
C THR A 189 11.39 9.15 7.68
N SER A 190 10.98 9.10 6.42
CA SER A 190 10.49 10.23 5.63
C SER A 190 9.42 9.78 4.65
N LEU A 191 8.49 10.67 4.32
CA LEU A 191 7.50 10.47 3.28
C LEU A 191 7.25 11.79 2.56
N ASP A 192 7.37 11.76 1.22
CA ASP A 192 7.05 12.87 0.33
C ASP A 192 5.91 12.44 -0.60
N VAL A 193 4.76 13.10 -0.48
CA VAL A 193 3.59 12.91 -1.34
C VAL A 193 3.18 14.19 -2.06
N SER A 194 4.13 15.12 -2.23
CA SER A 194 3.90 16.42 -2.85
C SER A 194 3.52 16.34 -4.33
N GLN A 195 3.80 15.22 -4.98
CA GLN A 195 3.43 14.98 -6.40
C GLN A 195 2.08 14.26 -6.56
N ASN A 196 1.40 13.91 -5.47
CA ASN A 196 0.20 13.07 -5.50
C ASN A 196 -1.03 13.85 -5.03
N THR A 197 -2.12 13.85 -5.78
CA THR A 197 -3.37 14.55 -5.39
C THR A 197 -4.22 13.69 -4.44
N LEU A 198 -3.66 13.37 -3.28
CA LEU A 198 -4.30 12.47 -2.32
C LEU A 198 -5.60 13.06 -1.74
N THR A 199 -6.60 12.20 -1.60
CA THR A 199 -7.82 12.43 -0.81
C THR A 199 -7.85 11.58 0.45
N TYR A 200 -6.99 10.58 0.52
CA TYR A 200 -6.79 9.71 1.67
C TYR A 200 -5.29 9.46 1.89
N LEU A 201 -4.79 9.79 3.08
CA LEU A 201 -3.44 9.46 3.54
C LEU A 201 -3.50 8.95 4.97
N ASP A 202 -3.05 7.70 5.19
CA ASP A 202 -2.74 7.18 6.51
C ASP A 202 -1.28 6.70 6.54
N CYS A 203 -0.44 7.50 7.19
CA CYS A 203 0.98 7.21 7.44
C CYS A 203 1.28 7.06 8.93
N SER A 204 0.25 6.74 9.72
CA SER A 204 0.37 6.53 11.17
C SER A 204 1.28 5.34 11.53
N ASN A 205 1.75 5.30 12.78
CA ASN A 205 2.57 4.20 13.29
C ASN A 205 3.81 3.94 12.41
N ASN A 206 4.61 4.99 12.23
CA ASN A 206 5.89 4.96 11.52
C ASN A 206 6.97 5.65 12.37
N HIS A 207 8.14 5.86 11.81
CA HIS A 207 9.28 6.55 12.45
C HIS A 207 9.60 7.88 11.75
N LEU A 208 8.57 8.55 11.19
CA LEU A 208 8.76 9.76 10.41
C LEU A 208 9.46 10.85 11.22
N THR A 209 10.41 11.49 10.58
CA THR A 209 11.05 12.76 11.01
C THR A 209 10.72 13.88 10.03
N SER A 210 10.27 13.53 8.81
CA SER A 210 9.87 14.46 7.75
C SER A 210 8.64 13.93 7.02
N LEU A 211 7.67 14.82 6.80
CA LEU A 211 6.46 14.55 6.02
C LEU A 211 6.14 15.77 5.15
N ASP A 212 6.07 15.57 3.83
CA ASP A 212 5.68 16.60 2.89
C ASP A 212 4.36 16.23 2.19
N VAL A 213 3.31 17.02 2.47
CA VAL A 213 1.98 16.84 1.88
C VAL A 213 1.55 18.06 1.04
N ARG A 214 2.51 18.89 0.58
CA ARG A 214 2.26 20.08 -0.24
C ARG A 214 1.89 19.72 -1.68
N ASN A 215 0.69 19.22 -1.88
CA ASN A 215 0.20 18.73 -3.16
C ASN A 215 -0.93 19.57 -3.77
N GLY A 216 -1.21 20.74 -3.19
CA GLY A 216 -2.29 21.63 -3.62
C GLY A 216 -3.70 21.14 -3.25
N ASN A 217 -3.82 20.05 -2.46
CA ASN A 217 -5.11 19.38 -2.22
C ASN A 217 -5.42 19.13 -0.73
N ASN A 218 -4.67 19.71 0.20
CA ASN A 218 -4.82 19.43 1.63
C ASN A 218 -6.25 19.64 2.14
N ASN A 219 -6.95 20.69 1.65
CA ASN A 219 -8.31 21.02 2.04
C ASN A 219 -9.39 20.05 1.49
N ASN A 220 -9.04 19.19 0.54
CA ASN A 220 -9.91 18.14 -0.02
C ASN A 220 -9.55 16.75 0.50
N MET A 221 -8.58 16.63 1.40
CA MET A 221 -8.20 15.37 1.99
C MET A 221 -9.28 14.92 2.99
N ASN A 222 -10.02 13.87 2.63
CA ASN A 222 -11.13 13.36 3.44
C ASN A 222 -10.62 12.61 4.69
N VAL A 223 -9.46 11.97 4.57
CA VAL A 223 -8.78 11.26 5.66
C VAL A 223 -7.31 11.61 5.63
N PHE A 224 -6.82 12.12 6.75
CA PHE A 224 -5.40 12.31 7.02
C PHE A 224 -5.08 11.74 8.38
N SER A 225 -4.01 10.96 8.49
CA SER A 225 -3.50 10.45 9.76
C SER A 225 -2.00 10.34 9.74
N ALA A 226 -1.34 11.03 10.69
CA ALA A 226 0.10 10.93 10.94
C ALA A 226 0.40 10.62 12.42
N ILE A 227 -0.61 10.09 13.17
CA ILE A 227 -0.47 9.76 14.59
C ILE A 227 0.57 8.66 14.82
N ASN A 228 1.16 8.62 16.01
CA ASN A 228 2.20 7.66 16.38
C ASN A 228 3.45 7.76 15.50
N ASN A 229 3.90 9.01 15.24
CA ASN A 229 5.19 9.34 14.66
C ASN A 229 5.97 10.24 15.64
N PRO A 230 6.53 9.68 16.71
CA PRO A 230 7.02 10.47 17.87
C PRO A 230 8.16 11.44 17.54
N ASN A 231 8.87 11.22 16.44
CA ASN A 231 9.98 12.06 15.99
C ASN A 231 9.58 13.08 14.93
N LEU A 232 8.33 13.06 14.46
CA LEU A 232 7.80 14.04 13.52
C LEU A 232 7.36 15.27 14.32
N HIS A 233 7.94 16.43 13.99
CA HIS A 233 7.58 17.69 14.65
C HIS A 233 6.89 18.63 13.66
N CYS A 234 7.47 18.81 12.49
CA CYS A 234 6.96 19.70 11.46
C CYS A 234 6.43 18.91 10.27
N ILE A 235 5.23 19.26 9.80
CA ILE A 235 4.61 18.71 8.60
C ILE A 235 4.51 19.80 7.56
N ASN A 236 5.10 19.60 6.37
CA ASN A 236 5.00 20.52 5.26
C ASN A 236 3.59 20.46 4.63
N VAL A 237 2.91 21.60 4.60
CA VAL A 237 1.54 21.75 4.12
C VAL A 237 1.37 22.92 3.16
N ASP A 238 0.31 22.90 2.34
CA ASP A 238 -0.03 24.01 1.43
C ASP A 238 -0.50 25.24 2.19
N ASP A 239 -1.39 25.05 3.18
CA ASP A 239 -2.00 26.10 4.00
C ASP A 239 -1.89 25.74 5.49
N MET A 240 -0.92 26.37 6.15
CA MET A 240 -0.67 26.20 7.58
C MET A 240 -1.87 26.57 8.44
N ALA A 241 -2.58 27.65 8.10
CA ALA A 241 -3.71 28.13 8.89
C ALA A 241 -4.89 27.14 8.84
N TRP A 242 -5.19 26.67 7.65
CA TRP A 242 -6.24 25.66 7.45
C TRP A 242 -5.87 24.34 8.13
N SER A 243 -4.62 23.84 7.93
CA SER A 243 -4.17 22.57 8.50
C SER A 243 -4.17 22.59 10.03
N THR A 244 -3.72 23.68 10.65
CA THR A 244 -3.77 23.88 12.11
C THR A 244 -5.19 23.85 12.66
N ALA A 245 -6.17 24.38 11.91
CA ALA A 245 -7.57 24.41 12.33
C ALA A 245 -8.28 23.06 12.17
N ASN A 246 -7.88 22.23 11.21
CA ASN A 246 -8.60 21.03 10.80
C ASN A 246 -7.89 19.71 11.19
N TRP A 247 -6.58 19.69 11.19
CA TRP A 247 -5.79 18.51 11.57
C TRP A 247 -5.23 18.67 12.98
N THR A 248 -5.95 18.16 13.96
CA THR A 248 -5.64 18.42 15.38
C THR A 248 -5.36 17.14 16.16
N ALA A 249 -4.52 17.24 17.20
CA ALA A 249 -4.30 16.14 18.14
C ALA A 249 -5.58 15.77 18.91
N ALA A 250 -6.47 16.73 19.14
CA ALA A 250 -7.75 16.48 19.79
C ALA A 250 -8.67 15.55 18.98
N ASN A 251 -8.54 15.56 17.65
CA ASN A 251 -9.27 14.68 16.74
C ASN A 251 -8.55 13.34 16.50
N GLY A 252 -7.39 13.10 17.13
CA GLY A 252 -6.63 11.87 16.96
C GLY A 252 -6.00 11.70 15.57
N ILE A 253 -5.75 12.81 14.87
CA ILE A 253 -5.22 12.82 13.50
C ILE A 253 -3.69 12.92 13.51
N ILE A 254 -3.15 13.66 14.47
CA ILE A 254 -1.71 13.93 14.66
C ILE A 254 -1.35 13.80 16.13
N ASP A 255 -0.06 13.65 16.44
CA ASP A 255 0.44 13.71 17.81
C ASP A 255 0.56 15.17 18.28
N SER A 256 0.60 15.37 19.60
CA SER A 256 0.56 16.71 20.20
C SER A 256 1.82 17.58 19.94
N GLN A 257 2.95 16.95 19.55
CA GLN A 257 4.19 17.67 19.20
C GLN A 257 4.21 18.16 17.76
N HIS A 258 3.27 17.73 16.89
CA HIS A 258 3.23 18.16 15.50
C HIS A 258 2.78 19.60 15.37
N TYR A 259 3.42 20.33 14.47
CA TYR A 259 2.96 21.62 13.96
C TYR A 259 3.08 21.63 12.42
N PHE A 260 2.45 22.60 11.80
CA PHE A 260 2.43 22.72 10.35
C PHE A 260 3.22 23.94 9.90
N ASP A 261 3.95 23.80 8.79
CA ASP A 261 4.61 24.91 8.11
C ASP A 261 4.54 24.66 6.60
N ASN A 262 4.68 25.70 5.82
CA ASN A 262 4.81 25.59 4.37
C ASN A 262 6.28 25.37 3.94
N ASN A 263 7.22 25.40 4.86
CA ASN A 263 8.64 25.15 4.64
C ASN A 263 9.31 24.67 5.93
N CYS A 264 9.02 23.41 6.33
CA CYS A 264 9.74 22.75 7.41
C CYS A 264 11.22 22.65 7.06
N LEU A 265 12.01 23.58 7.53
CA LEU A 265 13.45 23.47 7.41
C LEU A 265 13.89 22.25 8.21
N SER A 266 14.75 21.40 7.63
CA SER A 266 15.49 20.40 8.38
C SER A 266 16.34 21.19 9.40
N SER A 267 15.73 21.42 10.56
CA SER A 267 16.30 22.35 11.53
C SER A 267 17.51 21.72 12.20
N ALA A 268 18.65 22.18 11.82
CA ALA A 268 19.79 22.13 12.72
C ALA A 268 19.62 23.08 13.92
N ILE A 269 18.58 23.93 13.97
CA ILE A 269 18.32 24.84 15.11
C ILE A 269 16.82 25.11 15.19
N GLN A 270 16.08 24.42 16.08
CA GLN A 270 14.85 25.00 16.61
C GLN A 270 15.24 26.16 17.52
N GLU A 271 14.98 27.38 17.10
CA GLU A 271 14.85 28.46 18.06
C GLU A 271 13.61 28.15 18.92
N HIS A 272 13.83 27.54 20.06
CA HIS A 272 12.81 27.50 21.11
C HIS A 272 12.49 28.96 21.42
N ASN A 273 11.29 29.40 21.07
CA ASN A 273 10.77 30.72 21.36
C ASN A 273 10.42 30.80 22.87
N THR A 274 11.39 30.51 23.71
CA THR A 274 11.42 30.98 25.09
C THR A 274 12.02 32.38 25.01
N SER A 275 11.55 33.29 25.82
CA SER A 275 12.05 34.66 25.97
C SER A 275 13.52 34.69 26.44
N LYS A 276 14.39 34.07 25.64
CA LYS A 276 15.84 34.02 25.91
C LYS A 276 16.46 35.35 25.52
N GLU A 277 17.18 35.92 26.41
CA GLU A 277 17.94 37.14 26.12
C GLU A 277 19.29 36.75 25.50
N LEU A 278 19.58 37.30 24.32
CA LEU A 278 20.86 37.10 23.66
C LEU A 278 21.94 37.83 24.46
N LEU A 279 22.84 37.11 25.08
CA LEU A 279 23.90 37.67 25.88
C LEU A 279 25.09 38.13 25.02
N LYS A 280 25.53 37.32 24.06
CA LYS A 280 26.65 37.66 23.19
C LYS A 280 26.70 36.84 21.92
N ILE A 281 27.42 37.38 20.94
CA ILE A 281 27.78 36.69 19.70
C ILE A 281 29.30 36.52 19.70
N ILE A 282 29.78 35.30 19.44
CA ILE A 282 31.19 34.96 19.34
C ILE A 282 31.56 34.38 17.99
N ASP A 283 32.79 34.59 17.54
CA ASP A 283 33.34 33.91 16.37
C ASP A 283 33.82 32.48 16.70
N VAL A 284 34.26 31.74 15.70
CA VAL A 284 34.76 30.34 15.86
C VAL A 284 35.99 30.23 16.81
N LEU A 285 36.61 31.37 17.19
CA LEU A 285 37.71 31.41 18.12
C LEU A 285 37.27 31.85 19.53
N GLY A 286 35.95 31.98 19.75
CA GLY A 286 35.36 32.39 21.03
C GLY A 286 35.48 33.89 21.34
N ARG A 287 35.81 34.76 20.37
CA ARG A 287 35.92 36.20 20.55
C ARG A 287 34.57 36.88 20.31
N GLU A 288 34.18 37.80 21.16
CA GLU A 288 32.96 38.60 20.97
C GLU A 288 33.02 39.43 19.68
N THR A 289 31.92 39.41 18.92
CA THR A 289 31.80 40.11 17.65
C THR A 289 30.37 40.67 17.48
N LYS A 290 30.24 41.69 16.64
CA LYS A 290 28.92 42.24 16.27
C LYS A 290 28.27 41.52 15.10
N GLY A 291 28.91 40.45 14.60
CA GLY A 291 28.46 39.67 13.43
C GLY A 291 28.78 40.38 12.11
N THR A 292 29.51 39.70 11.25
CA THR A 292 29.70 40.10 9.84
C THR A 292 29.04 39.10 8.93
N LYS A 293 28.49 39.54 7.78
CA LYS A 293 27.87 38.63 6.79
C LYS A 293 28.89 37.61 6.30
N ASN A 294 28.54 36.33 6.33
CA ASN A 294 29.26 35.16 5.80
C ASN A 294 30.39 34.59 6.67
N GLU A 295 30.40 34.84 7.98
CA GLU A 295 31.28 34.14 8.91
C GLU A 295 30.44 33.23 9.84
N PRO A 296 30.90 32.02 10.18
CA PRO A 296 30.20 31.18 11.17
C PRO A 296 30.32 31.84 12.56
N LEU A 297 29.17 32.03 13.20
CA LEU A 297 29.01 32.70 14.48
C LEU A 297 28.27 31.82 15.46
N PHE A 298 28.60 31.92 16.75
CA PHE A 298 27.85 31.30 17.83
C PHE A 298 27.08 32.39 18.60
N TYR A 299 25.81 32.11 18.86
CA TYR A 299 24.93 32.97 19.66
C TYR A 299 24.81 32.35 21.04
N ILE A 300 25.11 33.11 22.10
CA ILE A 300 25.01 32.61 23.47
C ILE A 300 23.88 33.33 24.17
N TYR A 301 22.96 32.55 24.71
CA TYR A 301 21.77 33.02 25.40
C TYR A 301 21.93 32.92 26.92
N ASP A 302 21.01 33.52 27.68
CA ASP A 302 20.99 33.58 29.15
C ASP A 302 20.88 32.22 29.83
N ASP A 303 20.43 31.19 29.12
CA ASP A 303 20.39 29.81 29.62
C ASP A 303 21.67 28.98 29.33
N GLY A 304 22.68 29.60 28.71
CA GLY A 304 23.97 28.96 28.40
C GLY A 304 24.00 28.09 27.15
N THR A 305 22.96 28.17 26.29
CA THR A 305 22.89 27.48 24.97
C THR A 305 23.38 28.36 23.84
#